data_545c5a7617120830de5b53548370155d
#
_entry.id   545c5a7617120830de5b53548370155d
#
_cell.length_a   1.000
_cell.length_b   1.000
_cell.length_c   1.000
_cell.angle_alpha   90.00
_cell.angle_beta   90.00
_cell.angle_gamma   90.00
#
_symmetry.space_group_name_H-M   'P 1'
#
loop_
_entity.id
_entity.type
_entity.pdbx_description
1 polymer ?
#
loop_
_entity_poly.entity_id
_entity_poly.type
_entity_poly.pdbx_seq_one_letter_code
_entity_poly.pdbx_strand_id
1 'polypeptide(L)' 'MENDFVVAFAQNLKNLIGEMSISEFARRVNIPQQTISRYLLCQREVSLRNLIAIADHFGEDIDYLIGRKD' A
#
# COMPACT_ATOMS: atom_id res chain seq x y z
N MET A 1 23.15 3.15 3.05
CA MET A 1 22.11 2.60 2.21
C MET A 1 20.79 3.32 2.43
N GLU A 2 20.18 3.71 1.38
CA GLU A 2 18.95 4.45 1.50
C GLU A 2 17.77 3.53 1.69
N ASN A 3 16.83 4.01 2.46
CA ASN A 3 15.59 3.30 2.68
C ASN A 3 14.66 3.58 1.51
N ASP A 4 14.26 2.53 0.79
CA ASP A 4 13.37 2.69 -0.33
C ASP A 4 11.93 2.50 0.15
N PHE A 5 11.27 3.61 0.42
CA PHE A 5 9.91 3.58 0.93
C PHE A 5 8.93 3.01 -0.08
N VAL A 6 9.21 3.16 -1.37
CA VAL A 6 8.32 2.62 -2.40
C VAL A 6 8.31 1.10 -2.34
N VAL A 7 9.49 0.49 -2.23
CA VAL A 7 9.60 -0.96 -2.17
C VAL A 7 9.01 -1.48 -0.87
N ALA A 8 9.33 -0.83 0.25
CA ALA A 8 8.81 -1.27 1.55
C ALA A 8 7.29 -1.20 1.57
N PHE A 9 6.71 -0.13 1.04
CA PHE A 9 5.27 0.01 0.97
C PHE A 9 4.65 -1.09 0.12
N ALA A 10 5.24 -1.37 -1.04
CA ALA A 10 4.73 -2.41 -1.93
C ALA A 10 4.70 -3.77 -1.24
N GLN A 11 5.78 -4.11 -0.55
CA GLN A 11 5.87 -5.40 0.14
C GLN A 11 4.86 -5.51 1.27
N ASN A 12 4.75 -4.46 2.07
CA ASN A 12 3.82 -4.47 3.19
C ASN A 12 2.38 -4.49 2.69
N LEU A 13 2.09 -3.73 1.63
CA LEU A 13 0.76 -3.73 1.04
C LEU A 13 0.38 -5.12 0.53
N LYS A 14 1.31 -5.77 -0.17
CA LYS A 14 1.07 -7.11 -0.69
C LYS A 14 0.74 -8.07 0.44
N ASN A 15 1.50 -8.00 1.53
CA ASN A 15 1.26 -8.87 2.68
C ASN A 15 -0.10 -8.62 3.31
N LEU A 16 -0.50 -7.36 3.42
CA LEU A 16 -1.77 -7.00 4.04
C LEU A 16 -2.96 -7.41 3.17
N ILE A 17 -2.84 -7.26 1.85
CA ILE A 17 -3.89 -7.70 0.94
C ILE A 17 -4.07 -9.22 1.03
N GLY A 18 -2.95 -9.93 1.16
CA GLY A 18 -2.99 -11.37 1.29
C GLY A 18 -3.62 -12.03 0.08
N GLU A 19 -4.63 -12.86 0.32
CA GLU A 19 -5.29 -13.61 -0.75
C GLU A 19 -6.45 -12.87 -1.37
N MET A 20 -6.78 -11.69 -0.86
CA MET A 20 -7.85 -10.90 -1.46
C MET A 20 -7.42 -10.45 -2.86
N SER A 21 -8.35 -10.42 -3.80
CA SER A 21 -8.02 -9.94 -5.13
C SER A 21 -7.74 -8.43 -5.09
N ILE A 22 -6.89 -7.97 -6.01
CA ILE A 22 -6.60 -6.55 -6.10
C ILE A 22 -7.86 -5.77 -6.42
N SER A 23 -8.72 -6.33 -7.25
CA SER A 23 -9.99 -5.70 -7.61
C SER A 23 -10.87 -5.48 -6.37
N GLU A 24 -10.96 -6.49 -5.53
CA GLU A 24 -11.76 -6.39 -4.30
C GLU A 24 -11.17 -5.35 -3.35
N PHE A 25 -9.85 -5.39 -3.16
CA PHE A 25 -9.19 -4.44 -2.27
C PHE A 25 -9.38 -3.00 -2.78
N ALA A 26 -9.18 -2.80 -4.09
CA ALA A 26 -9.32 -1.48 -4.70
C ALA A 26 -10.72 -0.90 -4.44
N ARG A 27 -11.73 -1.76 -4.56
CA ARG A 27 -13.10 -1.33 -4.33
C ARG A 27 -13.30 -0.93 -2.87
N ARG A 28 -12.72 -1.67 -1.94
CA ARG A 28 -12.88 -1.40 -0.51
C ARG A 28 -12.25 -0.08 -0.08
N VAL A 29 -11.10 0.26 -0.65
CA VAL A 29 -10.41 1.52 -0.29
C VAL A 29 -10.76 2.66 -1.22
N ASN A 30 -11.58 2.38 -2.25
CA ASN A 30 -12.02 3.37 -3.23
C ASN A 30 -10.84 4.01 -3.96
N ILE A 31 -9.89 3.17 -4.36
CA ILE A 31 -8.74 3.56 -5.16
C ILE A 31 -8.78 2.73 -6.44
N PRO A 32 -8.54 3.32 -7.61
CA PRO A 32 -8.59 2.55 -8.86
C PRO A 32 -7.66 1.34 -8.80
N GLN A 33 -8.15 0.23 -9.34
CA GLN A 33 -7.38 -1.02 -9.35
C GLN A 33 -6.02 -0.82 -10.02
N GLN A 34 -5.98 -0.06 -11.11
CA GLN A 34 -4.75 0.18 -11.83
C GLN A 34 -3.73 0.90 -10.95
N THR A 35 -4.19 1.82 -10.12
CA THR A 35 -3.32 2.53 -9.19
C THR A 35 -2.74 1.57 -8.16
N ILE A 36 -3.57 0.69 -7.60
CA ILE A 36 -3.09 -0.32 -6.65
C ILE A 36 -2.04 -1.21 -7.31
N SER A 37 -2.30 -1.65 -8.54
CA SER A 37 -1.35 -2.49 -9.26
C SER A 37 0.00 -1.80 -9.43
N ARG A 38 0.00 -0.52 -9.72
CA ARG A 38 1.24 0.23 -9.89
C ARG A 38 1.99 0.36 -8.58
N TYR A 39 1.29 0.49 -7.47
CA TYR A 39 1.94 0.49 -6.15
C TYR A 39 2.66 -0.84 -5.93
N LEU A 40 1.99 -1.95 -6.21
CA LEU A 40 2.56 -3.28 -5.97
C LEU A 40 3.75 -3.57 -6.88
N LEU A 41 3.78 -2.95 -8.05
CA LEU A 41 4.89 -3.12 -9.00
C LEU A 41 5.98 -2.07 -8.81
N CYS A 42 5.87 -1.23 -7.79
CA CYS A 42 6.83 -0.16 -7.51
C CYS A 42 6.95 0.82 -8.67
N GLN A 43 5.88 1.00 -9.43
CA GLN A 43 5.87 1.90 -10.58
C GLN A 43 5.34 3.27 -10.21
N ARG A 44 4.87 3.45 -8.99
CA ARG A 44 4.29 4.70 -8.56
C ARG A 44 4.41 4.84 -7.06
N GLU A 45 4.75 6.03 -6.63
CA GLU A 45 4.79 6.35 -5.21
C GLU A 45 3.38 6.64 -4.72
N VAL A 46 3.03 6.13 -3.54
CA VAL A 46 1.69 6.33 -3.00
C VAL A 46 1.49 7.78 -2.59
N SER A 47 0.33 8.34 -2.94
CA SER A 47 -0.03 9.67 -2.50
C SER A 47 -0.35 9.65 -1.00
N LEU A 48 -0.21 10.80 -0.36
CA LEU A 48 -0.54 10.90 1.06
C LEU A 48 -1.99 10.49 1.31
N ARG A 49 -2.90 10.96 0.47
CA ARG A 49 -4.32 10.62 0.62
C ARG A 49 -4.55 9.12 0.57
N ASN A 50 -3.97 8.46 -0.42
CA ASN A 50 -4.17 7.02 -0.58
C ASN A 50 -3.47 6.23 0.51
N LEU A 51 -2.31 6.70 0.96
CA LEU A 51 -1.61 6.07 2.07
C LEU A 51 -2.47 6.07 3.33
N ILE A 52 -3.09 7.19 3.63
CA ILE A 52 -3.96 7.31 4.81
C ILE A 52 -5.17 6.38 4.65
N ALA A 53 -5.77 6.34 3.45
CA ALA A 53 -6.93 5.49 3.22
C ALA A 53 -6.58 4.01 3.43
N ILE A 54 -5.42 3.59 2.95
CA ILE A 54 -4.98 2.21 3.09
C ILE A 54 -4.67 1.89 4.56
N ALA A 55 -3.97 2.79 5.24
CA ALA A 55 -3.64 2.60 6.65
C ALA A 55 -4.92 2.47 7.48
N ASP A 56 -5.90 3.34 7.23
CA ASP A 56 -7.15 3.31 7.97
C ASP A 56 -7.91 2.01 7.71
N HIS A 57 -7.91 1.55 6.46
CA HIS A 57 -8.63 0.32 6.12
C HIS A 57 -8.11 -0.87 6.91
N PHE A 58 -6.79 -0.98 7.05
CA PHE A 58 -6.18 -2.10 7.77
C PHE A 58 -6.01 -1.84 9.26
N GLY A 59 -6.22 -0.60 9.70
CA GLY A 59 -5.92 -0.23 11.08
C GLY A 59 -4.43 -0.28 11.37
N GLU A 60 -3.61 0.05 10.38
CA GLU A 60 -2.17 -0.05 10.51
C GLU A 60 -1.51 1.32 10.67
N ASP A 61 -0.32 1.28 11.27
CA ASP A 61 0.49 2.45 11.45
C ASP A 61 1.15 2.82 10.11
N ILE A 62 1.10 4.10 9.76
CA ILE A 62 1.69 4.57 8.51
C ILE A 62 3.20 4.29 8.49
N ASP A 63 3.86 4.46 9.63
CA ASP A 63 5.30 4.18 9.70
C ASP A 63 5.61 2.72 9.38
N TYR A 64 4.75 1.81 9.83
CA TYR A 64 4.91 0.40 9.48
C TYR A 64 4.76 0.20 7.97
N LEU A 65 3.73 0.81 7.40
CA LEU A 65 3.44 0.61 5.97
C LEU A 65 4.59 1.05 5.09
N ILE A 66 5.27 2.12 5.44
CA ILE A 66 6.35 2.63 4.61
C ILE A 66 7.73 2.13 5.03
N GLY A 67 7.76 1.20 5.99
CA GLY A 67 9.02 0.55 6.35
C GLY A 67 9.88 1.32 7.33
N ARG A 68 9.31 2.29 8.03
CA ARG A 68 10.06 3.06 9.03
C ARG A 68 9.98 2.45 10.42
N LYS A 69 9.13 1.43 10.57
CA LYS A 69 8.87 0.81 11.86
C LYS A 69 8.56 -0.67 11.64
N ASP A 70 9.06 -1.52 12.49
CA ASP A 70 8.84 -2.97 12.38
C ASP A 70 7.43 -3.38 12.77
#